data_3f770710be01b8469b50d84d99317d83
#
_entry.id   3f770710be01b8469b50d84d99317d83
#
_cell.length_a   1.000
_cell.length_b   1.000
_cell.length_c   1.000
_cell.angle_alpha   90.00
_cell.angle_beta   90.00
_cell.angle_gamma   90.00
#
_symmetry.space_group_name_H-M   'P 1'
#
loop_
_entity.id
_entity.type
_entity.pdbx_description
1 polymer ?
#
loop_
_entity_poly.entity_id
_entity_poly.type
_entity_poly.pdbx_seq_one_letter_code
_entity_poly.pdbx_strand_id
1 'polypeptide(L)'
;MIRIGTRKSKLALIQTELVKAQILKYFPNEKIEIVHVVTHGDKVLDKPLGEIGGKGVFTKEIEEKLLDKTIDIAVHSAKDVPMELADGLCLGAVLLRDDNRDVILKRKETGKIGAGSIIGTSSLRREIQIKIGRAHV
;
A
#
# COMPACT_ATOMS: atom_id res chain seq x y z
N MET A 1 5.05 15.33 19.92
CA MET A 1 5.33 13.92 19.56
C MET A 1 4.19 13.43 18.68
N ILE A 2 4.51 12.92 17.49
CA ILE A 2 3.52 12.41 16.52
C ILE A 2 3.65 10.89 16.47
N ARG A 3 2.54 10.18 16.63
CA ARG A 3 2.46 8.71 16.53
C ARG A 3 1.90 8.34 15.17
N ILE A 4 2.70 7.63 14.37
CA ILE A 4 2.31 7.21 13.02
C ILE A 4 1.98 5.72 13.04
N GLY A 5 0.70 5.39 12.80
CA GLY A 5 0.23 4.03 12.65
C GLY A 5 0.53 3.45 11.28
N THR A 6 1.04 2.23 11.22
CA THR A 6 1.37 1.54 9.97
C THR A 6 1.31 0.02 10.13
N ARG A 7 1.11 -0.68 9.02
CA ARG A 7 1.24 -2.14 8.96
C ARG A 7 2.72 -2.56 9.02
N LYS A 8 2.96 -3.83 9.35
CA LYS A 8 4.33 -4.40 9.40
C LYS A 8 4.89 -4.82 8.05
N SER A 9 4.13 -4.70 6.95
CA SER A 9 4.62 -5.10 5.63
C SER A 9 5.79 -4.20 5.20
N LYS A 10 6.75 -4.79 4.48
CA LYS A 10 7.95 -4.07 4.01
C LYS A 10 7.60 -2.78 3.25
N LEU A 11 6.57 -2.83 2.39
CA LEU A 11 6.10 -1.66 1.64
C LEU A 11 5.52 -0.59 2.57
N ALA A 12 4.66 -0.97 3.51
CA ALA A 12 4.06 -0.02 4.46
C ALA A 12 5.12 0.69 5.30
N LEU A 13 6.14 -0.03 5.76
CA LEU A 13 7.25 0.56 6.52
C LEU A 13 8.05 1.56 5.68
N ILE A 14 8.38 1.23 4.43
CA ILE A 14 9.07 2.17 3.51
C ILE A 14 8.22 3.44 3.31
N GLN A 15 6.93 3.30 3.07
CA GLN A 15 6.02 4.44 2.89
C GLN A 15 5.94 5.30 4.15
N THR A 16 5.91 4.67 5.33
CA THR A 16 5.91 5.38 6.62
C THR A 16 7.19 6.16 6.85
N GLU A 17 8.36 5.58 6.53
CA GLU A 17 9.64 6.29 6.65
C GLU A 17 9.73 7.47 5.68
N LEU A 18 9.14 7.38 4.49
CA LEU A 18 9.04 8.52 3.56
C LEU A 18 8.20 9.66 4.16
N VAL A 19 7.04 9.35 4.76
CA VAL A 19 6.21 10.34 5.45
C VAL A 19 6.95 10.97 6.61
N LYS A 20 7.58 10.15 7.47
CA LYS A 20 8.40 10.61 8.59
C LYS A 20 9.52 11.56 8.14
N ALA A 21 10.24 11.19 7.08
CA ALA A 21 11.29 12.02 6.52
C ALA A 21 10.76 13.38 6.01
N GLN A 22 9.58 13.40 5.38
CA GLN A 22 8.95 14.65 4.95
C GLN A 22 8.53 15.52 6.14
N ILE A 23 7.98 14.95 7.19
CA ILE A 23 7.62 15.71 8.41
C ILE A 23 8.89 16.32 9.01
N LEU A 24 9.95 15.52 9.20
CA LEU A 24 11.20 15.98 9.81
C LEU A 24 11.95 17.03 8.96
N LYS A 25 11.72 17.06 7.65
CA LYS A 25 12.26 18.12 6.80
C LYS A 25 11.76 19.51 7.17
N TYR A 26 10.49 19.62 7.59
CA TYR A 26 9.86 20.89 7.97
C TYR A 26 9.83 21.10 9.48
N PHE A 27 9.88 20.03 10.26
CA PHE A 27 9.83 20.03 11.72
C PHE A 27 10.94 19.16 12.29
N PRO A 28 12.22 19.59 12.19
CA PRO A 28 13.39 18.74 12.49
C PRO A 28 13.48 18.30 13.95
N ASN A 29 12.85 19.02 14.86
CA ASN A 29 12.84 18.71 16.30
C ASN A 29 11.61 17.89 16.73
N GLU A 30 10.72 17.53 15.81
CA GLU A 30 9.52 16.77 16.16
C GLU A 30 9.88 15.32 16.51
N LYS A 31 9.35 14.84 17.62
CA LYS A 31 9.49 13.43 18.00
C LYS A 31 8.43 12.60 17.28
N ILE A 32 8.87 11.61 16.51
CA ILE A 32 7.97 10.73 15.76
C ILE A 32 8.15 9.30 16.25
N GLU A 33 7.05 8.68 16.65
CA GLU A 33 6.95 7.28 17.02
C GLU A 33 6.21 6.51 15.92
N ILE A 34 6.71 5.34 15.54
CA ILE A 34 6.04 4.44 14.59
C ILE A 34 5.34 3.35 15.39
N VAL A 35 4.01 3.29 15.26
CA VAL A 35 3.14 2.32 15.93
C VAL A 35 2.75 1.24 14.93
N HIS A 36 3.19 0.02 15.17
CA HIS A 36 2.83 -1.12 14.32
C HIS A 36 1.44 -1.65 14.65
N VAL A 37 0.58 -1.72 13.64
CA VAL A 37 -0.76 -2.26 13.75
C VAL A 37 -0.86 -3.54 12.92
N VAL A 38 -1.41 -4.58 13.50
CA VAL A 38 -1.69 -5.85 12.82
C VAL A 38 -3.15 -5.83 12.39
N THR A 39 -3.39 -5.86 11.09
CA THR A 39 -4.74 -5.83 10.54
C THR A 39 -5.29 -7.24 10.30
N HIS A 40 -6.61 -7.35 10.11
CA HIS A 40 -7.24 -8.62 9.77
C HIS A 40 -6.62 -9.24 8.50
N GLY A 41 -6.37 -8.42 7.48
CA GLY A 41 -5.72 -8.86 6.25
C GLY A 41 -4.29 -9.37 6.44
N ASP A 42 -3.58 -8.93 7.48
CA ASP A 42 -2.25 -9.45 7.80
C ASP A 42 -2.28 -10.84 8.46
N LYS A 43 -3.43 -11.23 9.04
CA LYS A 43 -3.62 -12.52 9.72
C LYS A 43 -4.09 -13.63 8.77
N VAL A 44 -4.77 -13.26 7.69
CA VAL A 44 -5.34 -14.23 6.74
C VAL A 44 -4.46 -14.31 5.50
N LEU A 45 -3.47 -15.20 5.53
CA LEU A 45 -2.49 -15.36 4.45
C LEU A 45 -2.90 -16.41 3.40
N ASP A 46 -3.84 -17.31 3.75
CA ASP A 46 -4.12 -18.51 2.96
C ASP A 46 -5.30 -18.35 1.99
N LYS A 47 -5.94 -17.19 1.96
CA LYS A 47 -7.09 -16.95 1.07
C LYS A 47 -6.81 -15.80 0.10
N PRO A 48 -7.28 -15.90 -1.16
CA PRO A 48 -7.26 -14.77 -2.09
C PRO A 48 -7.99 -13.56 -1.49
N LEU A 49 -7.44 -12.36 -1.66
CA LEU A 49 -8.03 -11.11 -1.12
C LEU A 49 -9.51 -10.92 -1.49
N GLY A 50 -9.93 -11.41 -2.66
CA GLY A 50 -11.34 -11.37 -3.11
C GLY A 50 -12.29 -12.23 -2.27
N GLU A 51 -11.78 -13.24 -1.56
CA GLU A 51 -12.56 -14.14 -0.70
C GLU A 51 -12.57 -13.68 0.77
N ILE A 52 -11.61 -12.85 1.17
CA ILE A 52 -11.51 -12.32 2.54
C ILE A 52 -12.61 -11.28 2.81
N GLY A 53 -13.35 -10.88 1.77
CA GLY A 53 -14.58 -10.09 1.73
C GLY A 53 -14.72 -9.00 2.79
N GLY A 54 -14.78 -7.74 2.36
CA GLY A 54 -15.15 -6.61 3.20
C GLY A 54 -14.38 -5.34 2.90
N LYS A 55 -15.04 -4.20 3.06
CA LYS A 55 -14.38 -2.90 3.08
C LYS A 55 -13.43 -2.86 4.30
N GLY A 56 -12.23 -2.32 4.12
CA GLY A 56 -11.37 -2.03 5.27
C GLY A 56 -10.53 -3.20 5.84
N VAL A 57 -10.32 -4.28 5.08
CA VAL A 57 -9.51 -5.45 5.53
C VAL A 57 -8.11 -5.06 6.03
N PHE A 58 -7.56 -3.96 5.54
CA PHE A 58 -6.24 -3.44 5.90
C PHE A 58 -6.28 -2.09 6.61
N THR A 59 -7.47 -1.50 6.84
CA THR A 59 -7.58 -0.15 7.40
C THR A 59 -8.33 -0.10 8.72
N LYS A 60 -9.29 -1.00 8.96
CA LYS A 60 -10.21 -0.96 10.08
C LYS A 60 -9.50 -0.80 11.45
N GLU A 61 -8.55 -1.65 11.76
CA GLU A 61 -7.84 -1.60 13.05
C GLU A 61 -6.96 -0.35 13.20
N ILE A 62 -6.54 0.24 12.07
CA ILE A 62 -5.79 1.49 12.05
C ILE A 62 -6.75 2.67 12.23
N GLU A 63 -7.92 2.65 11.59
CA GLU A 63 -8.98 3.65 11.77
C GLU A 63 -9.47 3.69 13.21
N GLU A 64 -9.68 2.54 13.85
CA GLU A 64 -10.03 2.43 15.27
C GLU A 64 -8.97 3.14 16.15
N LYS A 65 -7.68 2.95 15.86
CA LYS A 65 -6.59 3.60 16.59
C LYS A 65 -6.47 5.11 16.35
N LEU A 66 -6.91 5.60 15.20
CA LEU A 66 -7.05 7.04 14.97
C LEU A 66 -8.20 7.62 15.79
N LEU A 67 -9.35 6.93 15.80
CA LEU A 67 -10.54 7.37 16.53
C LEU A 67 -10.36 7.35 18.06
N ASP A 68 -9.66 6.34 18.58
CA ASP A 68 -9.32 6.24 20.00
C ASP A 68 -8.10 7.10 20.39
N LYS A 69 -7.51 7.82 19.41
CA LYS A 69 -6.37 8.71 19.59
C LYS A 69 -5.11 8.03 20.12
N THR A 70 -4.94 6.73 19.91
CA THR A 70 -3.68 6.02 20.21
C THR A 70 -2.62 6.24 19.14
N ILE A 71 -3.03 6.64 17.94
CA ILE A 71 -2.17 7.17 16.88
C ILE A 71 -2.73 8.51 16.38
N ASP A 72 -1.88 9.33 15.82
CA ASP A 72 -2.24 10.68 15.33
C ASP A 72 -2.39 10.71 13.81
N ILE A 73 -1.62 9.88 13.10
CA ILE A 73 -1.61 9.76 11.64
C ILE A 73 -1.55 8.27 11.27
N ALA A 74 -2.23 7.90 10.19
CA ALA A 74 -2.07 6.60 9.54
C ALA A 74 -1.46 6.77 8.15
N VAL A 75 -0.57 5.85 7.77
CA VAL A 75 0.04 5.84 6.44
C VAL A 75 -0.42 4.62 5.66
N HIS A 76 -1.01 4.87 4.49
CA HIS A 76 -1.55 3.86 3.60
C HIS A 76 -1.14 4.10 2.15
N SER A 77 -1.06 3.03 1.36
CA SER A 77 -1.14 3.16 -0.10
C SER A 77 -2.55 3.63 -0.47
N ALA A 78 -2.68 4.65 -1.31
CA ALA A 78 -3.97 5.25 -1.65
C ALA A 78 -5.00 4.23 -2.20
N LYS A 79 -4.54 3.19 -2.88
CA LYS A 79 -5.39 2.09 -3.41
C LYS A 79 -6.10 1.27 -2.32
N ASP A 80 -5.56 1.28 -1.09
CA ASP A 80 -6.06 0.49 0.04
C ASP A 80 -6.99 1.33 0.93
N VAL A 81 -7.04 2.66 0.71
CA VAL A 81 -7.93 3.58 1.43
C VAL A 81 -9.34 3.48 0.84
N PRO A 82 -10.38 3.25 1.66
CA PRO A 82 -11.75 3.21 1.17
C PRO A 82 -12.20 4.58 0.63
N MET A 83 -13.16 4.58 -0.30
CA MET A 83 -13.73 5.81 -0.85
C MET A 83 -14.48 6.63 0.20
N GLU A 84 -15.08 5.94 1.17
CA GLU A 84 -15.77 6.53 2.31
C GLU A 84 -14.96 6.20 3.56
N LEU A 85 -14.46 7.23 4.21
CA LEU A 85 -13.76 7.12 5.49
C LEU A 85 -14.75 7.04 6.63
N ALA A 86 -14.34 6.46 7.76
CA ALA A 86 -15.14 6.50 8.97
C ALA A 86 -15.34 7.96 9.46
N ASP A 87 -16.50 8.22 10.07
CA ASP A 87 -16.81 9.53 10.64
C ASP A 87 -15.71 9.98 11.61
N GLY A 88 -15.28 11.23 11.46
CA GLY A 88 -14.19 11.79 12.24
C GLY A 88 -12.79 11.60 11.65
N LEU A 89 -12.66 10.89 10.54
CA LEU A 89 -11.40 10.74 9.81
C LEU A 89 -11.40 11.52 8.49
N CYS A 90 -10.24 11.93 8.06
CA CYS A 90 -10.06 12.60 6.78
C CYS A 90 -8.73 12.20 6.11
N LEU A 91 -8.67 12.36 4.79
CA LEU A 91 -7.42 12.30 4.06
C LEU A 91 -6.67 13.63 4.24
N GLY A 92 -5.69 13.66 5.14
CA GLY A 92 -4.98 14.88 5.52
C GLY A 92 -3.95 15.33 4.49
N ALA A 93 -3.27 14.40 3.83
CA ALA A 93 -2.24 14.70 2.85
C ALA A 93 -1.95 13.51 1.92
N VAL A 94 -1.34 13.80 0.78
CA VAL A 94 -0.72 12.82 -0.11
C VAL A 94 0.71 13.25 -0.41
N LEU A 95 1.64 12.28 -0.48
CA LEU A 95 3.00 12.55 -0.92
C LEU A 95 3.04 12.77 -2.44
N LEU A 96 4.13 13.39 -2.90
CA LEU A 96 4.42 13.45 -4.32
C LEU A 96 4.37 12.04 -4.91
N ARG A 97 3.64 11.91 -6.02
CA ARG A 97 3.49 10.62 -6.70
C ARG A 97 4.83 10.17 -7.26
N ASP A 98 5.17 8.94 -6.98
CA ASP A 98 6.33 8.26 -7.58
C ASP A 98 6.00 7.77 -9.01
N ASP A 99 6.99 7.20 -9.70
CA ASP A 99 6.82 6.64 -11.04
C ASP A 99 5.71 5.59 -11.04
N ASN A 100 4.69 5.80 -11.85
CA ASN A 100 3.48 4.97 -11.90
C ASN A 100 3.53 3.85 -12.94
N ARG A 101 4.65 3.68 -13.62
CA ARG A 101 4.81 2.62 -14.62
C ARG A 101 4.84 1.25 -13.96
N ASP A 102 4.17 0.31 -14.60
CA ASP A 102 4.35 -1.10 -14.23
C ASP A 102 5.75 -1.57 -14.64
N VAL A 103 6.36 -2.43 -13.84
CA VAL A 103 7.68 -2.99 -14.10
C VAL A 103 7.60 -4.51 -14.29
N ILE A 104 8.47 -5.03 -15.14
CA ILE A 104 8.63 -6.47 -15.33
C ILE A 104 9.94 -6.90 -14.67
N LEU A 105 9.84 -7.79 -13.70
CA LEU A 105 11.00 -8.43 -13.09
C LEU A 105 11.33 -9.70 -13.88
N LYS A 106 12.57 -9.81 -14.35
CA LYS A 106 13.07 -10.99 -15.03
C LYS A 106 14.42 -11.42 -14.45
N ARG A 107 14.76 -12.70 -14.62
CA ARG A 107 16.12 -13.16 -14.29
C ARG A 107 17.12 -12.45 -15.19
N LYS A 108 18.32 -12.22 -14.67
CA LYS A 108 19.39 -11.51 -15.41
C LYS A 108 19.75 -12.21 -16.74
N GLU A 109 19.72 -13.53 -16.73
CA GLU A 109 20.04 -14.40 -17.87
C GLU A 109 18.90 -14.52 -18.90
N THR A 110 17.69 -14.05 -18.54
CA THR A 110 16.54 -14.08 -19.45
C THR A 110 16.76 -13.07 -20.58
N GLY A 111 16.69 -13.53 -21.83
CA GLY A 111 16.76 -12.70 -23.02
C GLY A 111 15.61 -11.66 -23.10
N LYS A 112 15.36 -11.14 -24.29
CA LYS A 112 14.22 -10.25 -24.54
C LYS A 112 12.90 -11.01 -24.32
N ILE A 113 11.94 -10.34 -23.70
CA ILE A 113 10.57 -10.87 -23.56
C ILE A 113 9.92 -10.81 -24.94
N GLY A 114 9.33 -11.91 -25.39
CA GLY A 114 8.73 -12.03 -26.70
C GLY A 114 7.70 -13.17 -26.77
N ALA A 115 7.41 -13.62 -27.98
CA ALA A 115 6.50 -14.75 -28.19
C ALA A 115 6.94 -15.98 -27.39
N GLY A 116 6.00 -16.64 -26.73
CA GLY A 116 6.27 -17.82 -25.87
C GLY A 116 6.78 -17.50 -24.46
N SER A 117 7.02 -16.22 -24.10
CA SER A 117 7.39 -15.88 -22.73
C SER A 117 6.25 -16.11 -21.76
N ILE A 118 6.55 -16.70 -20.60
CA ILE A 118 5.59 -16.90 -19.50
C ILE A 118 5.73 -15.72 -18.53
N ILE A 119 4.62 -15.02 -18.29
CA ILE A 119 4.56 -13.87 -17.40
C ILE A 119 3.63 -14.19 -16.24
N GLY A 120 4.13 -14.12 -15.00
CA GLY A 120 3.35 -14.30 -13.79
C GLY A 120 2.82 -12.95 -13.26
N THR A 121 1.54 -12.89 -12.96
CA THR A 121 0.91 -11.75 -12.28
C THR A 121 -0.31 -12.21 -11.48
N SER A 122 -0.52 -11.61 -10.30
CA SER A 122 -1.74 -11.77 -9.51
C SER A 122 -2.79 -10.68 -9.82
N SER A 123 -2.46 -9.72 -10.70
CA SER A 123 -3.32 -8.59 -11.04
C SER A 123 -4.13 -8.87 -12.30
N LEU A 124 -5.44 -9.02 -12.17
CA LEU A 124 -6.36 -9.14 -13.30
C LEU A 124 -6.23 -7.99 -14.31
N ARG A 125 -6.05 -6.76 -13.83
CA ARG A 125 -5.82 -5.59 -14.68
C ARG A 125 -4.59 -5.75 -15.56
N ARG A 126 -3.46 -6.17 -14.98
CA ARG A 126 -2.22 -6.40 -15.74
C ARG A 126 -2.33 -7.55 -16.70
N GLU A 127 -2.99 -8.63 -16.29
CA GLU A 127 -3.25 -9.79 -17.14
C GLU A 127 -4.02 -9.38 -18.40
N ILE A 128 -5.12 -8.62 -18.25
CA ILE A 128 -5.93 -8.13 -19.36
C ILE A 128 -5.09 -7.24 -20.29
N GLN A 129 -4.34 -6.30 -19.75
CA GLN A 129 -3.51 -5.40 -20.55
C GLN A 129 -2.44 -6.15 -21.37
N ILE A 130 -1.81 -7.17 -20.79
CA ILE A 130 -0.83 -8.00 -21.50
C ILE A 130 -1.51 -8.82 -22.61
N LYS A 131 -2.72 -9.35 -22.35
CA LYS A 131 -3.51 -10.09 -23.34
C LYS A 131 -3.95 -9.22 -24.51
N ILE A 132 -4.43 -8.01 -24.25
CA ILE A 132 -4.84 -7.02 -25.27
C ILE A 132 -3.65 -6.68 -26.18
N GLY A 133 -2.47 -6.43 -25.63
CA GLY A 133 -1.28 -6.13 -26.39
C GLY A 133 -0.82 -7.27 -27.32
N ARG A 134 -1.27 -8.52 -27.09
CA ARG A 134 -1.02 -9.66 -27.97
C ARG A 134 -2.00 -9.80 -29.14
N ALA A 135 -3.14 -9.15 -29.06
CA ALA A 135 -4.15 -9.21 -30.13
C ALA A 135 -3.82 -8.36 -31.36
N HIS A 136 -2.72 -7.60 -31.31
CA HIS A 136 -2.26 -6.71 -32.37
C HIS A 136 -0.88 -7.13 -32.96
N VAL A 137 -0.46 -8.37 -32.74
CA VAL A 137 0.78 -8.95 -33.33
C VAL A 137 0.43 -10.07 -34.27
#